data_05aea8c3cddd69f75903649720121cb7
#
_entry.id   05aea8c3cddd69f75903649720121cb7
#
_cell.length_a   1.000
_cell.length_b   1.000
_cell.length_c   1.000
_cell.angle_alpha   90.00
_cell.angle_beta   90.00
_cell.angle_gamma   90.00
#
_symmetry.space_group_name_H-M   'P 1'
#
loop_
_entity.id
_entity.type
_entity.pdbx_description
1 polymer ?
#
loop_
_entity_poly.entity_id
_entity_poly.type
_entity_poly.pdbx_seq_one_letter_code
_entity_poly.pdbx_strand_id
1 'polypeptide(L)'
;MNFLKNIFLRIVSVFLTLLFFGIIISTFSFIGNLFSNESSPKKERKKEIKKEVEKLVSHYHYWNDNKSRQYRGYVSVKLNDVNSSKANKKYINPISWGYFYKKIVEHDNLKLSTIYDLFDQISSTKVLSRNEFADVIVTFVQNIPYNILTSESCSDAYLNSKSIKDMIDQGIDCDGNVFGGLYTPTEFIKNFKGDCDTRTVFLYTILNRYGYDTRILNSNFYRHSIIGVNLPSRGRFKTHLGKRYYTWETTNINWQLGDLPPSTSRMGFWFVAL
;
A
#
# COMPACT_ATOMS: atom_id res chain seq x y z
N MET A 1 -41.33 60.87 20.03
CA MET A 1 -39.91 61.24 19.83
C MET A 1 -39.05 60.07 19.30
N ASN A 2 -39.37 58.82 19.63
CA ASN A 2 -38.58 57.66 19.17
C ASN A 2 -38.82 57.22 17.71
N PHE A 3 -39.98 57.54 17.12
CA PHE A 3 -40.29 57.15 15.71
C PHE A 3 -39.45 57.92 14.67
N LEU A 4 -39.32 59.19 14.85
CA LEU A 4 -38.50 60.03 13.95
C LEU A 4 -37.00 59.72 14.05
N LYS A 5 -36.52 59.34 15.24
CA LYS A 5 -35.14 58.93 15.47
C LYS A 5 -34.78 57.64 14.73
N ASN A 6 -35.71 56.66 14.68
CA ASN A 6 -35.51 55.41 13.95
C ASN A 6 -35.54 55.57 12.45
N ILE A 7 -36.35 56.48 11.91
CA ILE A 7 -36.36 56.80 10.48
C ILE A 7 -35.06 57.49 10.07
N PHE A 8 -34.58 58.43 10.88
CA PHE A 8 -33.31 59.09 10.64
C PHE A 8 -32.11 58.14 10.63
N LEU A 9 -32.05 57.22 11.59
CA LEU A 9 -31.01 56.20 11.66
C LEU A 9 -31.01 55.24 10.46
N ARG A 10 -32.20 54.88 9.94
CA ARG A 10 -32.29 54.04 8.74
C ARG A 10 -31.86 54.81 7.45
N ILE A 11 -32.20 56.09 7.34
CA ILE A 11 -31.76 56.91 6.20
C ILE A 11 -30.23 57.09 6.24
N VAL A 12 -29.64 57.34 7.39
CA VAL A 12 -28.18 57.47 7.54
C VAL A 12 -27.47 56.13 7.23
N SER A 13 -28.02 54.99 7.64
CA SER A 13 -27.47 53.69 7.31
C SER A 13 -27.47 53.37 5.81
N VAL A 14 -28.56 53.72 5.09
CA VAL A 14 -28.65 53.55 3.64
C VAL A 14 -27.65 54.46 2.91
N PHE A 15 -27.49 55.71 3.37
CA PHE A 15 -26.50 56.62 2.79
C PHE A 15 -25.05 56.14 2.99
N LEU A 16 -24.73 55.60 4.15
CA LEU A 16 -23.41 55.05 4.44
C LEU A 16 -23.10 53.82 3.61
N THR A 17 -24.07 52.94 3.36
CA THR A 17 -23.88 51.76 2.48
C THR A 17 -23.70 52.18 1.01
N LEU A 18 -24.41 53.16 0.51
CA LEU A 18 -24.25 53.68 -0.86
C LEU A 18 -22.90 54.37 -1.07
N LEU A 19 -22.40 55.12 -0.05
CA LEU A 19 -21.07 55.71 -0.08
C LEU A 19 -19.96 54.63 -0.09
N PHE A 20 -20.14 53.56 0.67
CA PHE A 20 -19.18 52.44 0.71
C PHE A 20 -19.09 51.71 -0.64
N PHE A 21 -20.25 51.47 -1.29
CA PHE A 21 -20.29 50.89 -2.63
C PHE A 21 -19.71 51.81 -3.72
N GLY A 22 -19.93 53.13 -3.62
CA GLY A 22 -19.35 54.12 -4.54
C GLY A 22 -17.81 54.15 -4.47
N ILE A 23 -17.23 54.03 -3.28
CA ILE A 23 -15.78 53.98 -3.08
C ILE A 23 -15.17 52.69 -3.67
N ILE A 24 -15.84 51.55 -3.51
CA ILE A 24 -15.37 50.25 -4.07
C ILE A 24 -15.38 50.30 -5.61
N ILE A 25 -16.42 50.86 -6.24
CA ILE A 25 -16.50 50.99 -7.72
C ILE A 25 -15.43 51.95 -8.25
N SER A 26 -15.18 53.06 -7.54
CA SER A 26 -14.16 54.05 -7.93
C SER A 26 -12.73 53.49 -7.84
N THR A 27 -12.43 52.67 -6.84
CA THR A 27 -11.11 52.01 -6.70
C THR A 27 -10.88 50.93 -7.76
N PHE A 28 -11.93 50.20 -8.16
CA PHE A 28 -11.83 49.23 -9.26
C PHE A 28 -11.59 49.87 -10.62
N SER A 29 -12.21 51.04 -10.88
CA SER A 29 -11.98 51.79 -12.12
C SER A 29 -10.60 52.43 -12.18
N PHE A 30 -10.01 52.83 -11.03
CA PHE A 30 -8.68 53.41 -10.97
C PHE A 30 -7.59 52.33 -11.19
N ILE A 31 -7.79 51.11 -10.67
CA ILE A 31 -6.88 49.97 -10.87
C ILE A 31 -6.95 49.49 -12.34
N GLY A 32 -8.11 49.53 -13.00
CA GLY A 32 -8.26 49.16 -14.41
C GLY A 32 -7.45 50.04 -15.37
N ASN A 33 -7.27 51.32 -15.03
CA ASN A 33 -6.53 52.28 -15.87
C ASN A 33 -5.02 52.31 -15.66
N LEU A 34 -4.52 51.67 -14.62
CA LEU A 34 -3.08 51.54 -14.36
C LEU A 34 -2.41 50.37 -15.13
N PHE A 35 -3.20 49.50 -15.73
CA PHE A 35 -2.71 48.32 -16.50
C PHE A 35 -2.89 48.46 -18.03
N SER A 36 -3.28 49.62 -18.55
CA SER A 36 -3.31 49.89 -19.99
C SER A 36 -2.14 50.75 -20.42
N ASN A 37 -0.93 50.19 -20.41
CA ASN A 37 0.15 50.69 -21.23
C ASN A 37 0.74 49.56 -22.07
N GLU A 38 0.69 49.80 -23.35
CA GLU A 38 1.12 49.00 -24.48
C GLU A 38 2.47 48.32 -24.27
N SER A 39 2.53 47.02 -24.49
CA SER A 39 3.67 46.40 -25.11
C SER A 39 3.20 45.22 -25.95
N SER A 40 3.70 45.15 -27.17
CA SER A 40 3.51 44.19 -28.26
C SER A 40 3.14 42.75 -27.86
N PRO A 41 2.38 42.00 -28.68
CA PRO A 41 1.98 40.62 -28.37
C PRO A 41 3.21 39.71 -28.44
N LYS A 42 3.89 39.51 -27.30
CA LYS A 42 4.68 38.31 -27.09
C LYS A 42 3.70 37.12 -27.13
N LYS A 43 3.83 36.32 -28.18
CA LYS A 43 3.21 35.01 -28.29
C LYS A 43 3.45 34.24 -26.99
N GLU A 44 2.53 34.33 -26.06
CA GLU A 44 2.49 33.37 -24.95
C GLU A 44 2.28 31.99 -25.55
N ARG A 45 3.36 31.21 -25.57
CA ARG A 45 3.29 29.79 -25.76
C ARG A 45 2.48 29.25 -24.57
N LYS A 46 1.16 29.05 -24.73
CA LYS A 46 0.36 28.21 -23.86
C LYS A 46 1.08 26.88 -23.80
N LYS A 47 1.83 26.64 -22.72
CA LYS A 47 2.22 25.27 -22.32
C LYS A 47 0.90 24.56 -22.09
N GLU A 48 0.40 23.84 -23.08
CA GLU A 48 -0.54 22.75 -22.84
C GLU A 48 0.16 21.82 -21.87
N ILE A 49 -0.24 21.88 -20.61
CA ILE A 49 0.07 20.83 -19.64
C ILE A 49 -0.69 19.62 -20.18
N LYS A 50 -0.04 18.82 -21.03
CA LYS A 50 -0.48 17.46 -21.33
C LYS A 50 -0.61 16.79 -19.97
N LYS A 51 -1.84 16.65 -19.50
CA LYS A 51 -2.16 15.83 -18.34
C LYS A 51 -1.76 14.42 -18.75
N GLU A 52 -0.56 14.01 -18.37
CA GLU A 52 -0.04 12.67 -18.65
C GLU A 52 -1.06 11.70 -18.04
N VAL A 53 -1.73 10.93 -18.89
CA VAL A 53 -2.71 9.95 -18.44
C VAL A 53 -1.94 8.93 -17.61
N GLU A 54 -2.17 8.96 -16.31
CA GLU A 54 -1.50 8.11 -15.35
C GLU A 54 -1.79 6.63 -15.67
N LYS A 55 -0.76 5.89 -16.07
CA LYS A 55 -0.89 4.50 -16.51
C LYS A 55 -1.10 3.61 -15.29
N LEU A 56 -2.24 2.93 -15.23
CA LEU A 56 -2.59 1.96 -14.20
C LEU A 56 -2.35 0.52 -14.70
N VAL A 57 -1.86 -0.34 -13.81
CA VAL A 57 -1.89 -1.79 -13.97
C VAL A 57 -2.95 -2.34 -13.02
N SER A 58 -3.91 -3.08 -13.55
CA SER A 58 -5.09 -3.55 -12.80
C SER A 58 -5.26 -5.05 -12.94
N HIS A 59 -5.66 -5.69 -11.84
CA HIS A 59 -6.01 -7.11 -11.80
C HIS A 59 -7.39 -7.29 -11.18
N TYR A 60 -8.18 -8.20 -11.72
CA TYR A 60 -9.38 -8.70 -11.08
C TYR A 60 -9.02 -9.93 -10.25
N HIS A 61 -9.29 -9.91 -8.96
CA HIS A 61 -9.00 -11.02 -8.06
C HIS A 61 -10.27 -11.60 -7.49
N TYR A 62 -10.31 -12.92 -7.42
CA TYR A 62 -11.34 -13.71 -6.78
C TYR A 62 -10.68 -14.68 -5.82
N TRP A 63 -11.14 -14.71 -4.56
CA TRP A 63 -10.60 -15.60 -3.53
C TRP A 63 -11.64 -16.04 -2.51
N ASN A 64 -11.32 -17.07 -1.78
CA ASN A 64 -12.10 -17.54 -0.64
C ASN A 64 -11.30 -17.37 0.65
N ASP A 65 -11.98 -17.00 1.74
CA ASP A 65 -11.37 -17.11 3.06
C ASP A 65 -11.39 -18.55 3.60
N ASN A 66 -10.78 -18.77 4.75
CA ASN A 66 -10.73 -20.10 5.38
C ASN A 66 -12.11 -20.64 5.85
N LYS A 67 -13.18 -19.83 5.78
CA LYS A 67 -14.56 -20.22 5.97
C LYS A 67 -15.33 -20.42 4.66
N SER A 68 -14.62 -20.48 3.55
CA SER A 68 -15.19 -20.61 2.18
C SER A 68 -16.10 -19.45 1.76
N ARG A 69 -16.02 -18.29 2.42
CA ARG A 69 -16.73 -17.10 1.98
C ARG A 69 -16.01 -16.46 0.79
N GLN A 70 -16.79 -16.11 -0.21
CA GLN A 70 -16.26 -15.60 -1.48
C GLN A 70 -16.08 -14.08 -1.46
N TYR A 71 -14.95 -13.64 -2.00
CA TYR A 71 -14.59 -12.24 -2.17
C TYR A 71 -14.07 -12.02 -3.59
N ARG A 72 -14.23 -10.80 -4.09
CA ARG A 72 -13.74 -10.42 -5.41
C ARG A 72 -13.61 -8.90 -5.52
N GLY A 73 -12.71 -8.45 -6.36
CA GLY A 73 -12.57 -7.03 -6.64
C GLY A 73 -11.42 -6.71 -7.58
N TYR A 74 -11.37 -5.47 -8.01
CA TYR A 74 -10.23 -4.95 -8.75
C TYR A 74 -9.21 -4.36 -7.79
N VAL A 75 -7.96 -4.63 -8.08
CA VAL A 75 -6.81 -3.99 -7.44
C VAL A 75 -5.94 -3.37 -8.51
N SER A 76 -5.42 -2.20 -8.26
CA SER A 76 -4.62 -1.46 -9.24
C SER A 76 -3.45 -0.77 -8.59
N VAL A 77 -2.42 -0.50 -9.36
CA VAL A 77 -1.29 0.32 -8.94
C VAL A 77 -0.86 1.23 -10.10
N LYS A 78 -0.44 2.43 -9.78
CA LYS A 78 0.10 3.38 -10.74
C LYS A 78 1.49 2.96 -11.18
N LEU A 79 1.74 2.94 -12.48
CA LEU A 79 3.05 2.53 -13.00
C LEU A 79 4.18 3.45 -12.49
N ASN A 80 3.88 4.74 -12.29
CA ASN A 80 4.85 5.69 -11.73
C ASN A 80 5.20 5.34 -10.27
N ASP A 81 4.25 4.88 -9.46
CA ASP A 81 4.48 4.41 -8.10
C ASP A 81 5.36 3.17 -8.08
N VAL A 82 5.09 2.20 -8.96
CA VAL A 82 5.92 1.00 -9.12
C VAL A 82 7.35 1.36 -9.50
N ASN A 83 7.54 2.25 -10.48
CA ASN A 83 8.87 2.68 -10.92
C ASN A 83 9.62 3.41 -9.79
N SER A 84 8.93 4.28 -9.05
CA SER A 84 9.46 4.97 -7.88
C SER A 84 9.90 3.96 -6.79
N SER A 85 9.09 2.97 -6.49
CA SER A 85 9.38 1.94 -5.47
C SER A 85 10.56 1.07 -5.89
N LYS A 86 10.57 0.63 -7.15
CA LYS A 86 11.69 -0.14 -7.71
C LYS A 86 13.00 0.64 -7.69
N ALA A 87 12.97 1.94 -7.99
CA ALA A 87 14.14 2.82 -7.91
C ALA A 87 14.58 2.99 -6.45
N ASN A 88 13.65 3.36 -5.54
CA ASN A 88 13.94 3.55 -4.12
C ASN A 88 14.59 2.32 -3.49
N LYS A 89 14.05 1.12 -3.75
CA LYS A 89 14.59 -0.14 -3.25
C LYS A 89 16.10 -0.31 -3.50
N LYS A 90 16.61 0.14 -4.65
CA LYS A 90 18.03 0.04 -5.01
C LYS A 90 18.95 0.96 -4.20
N TYR A 91 18.41 2.03 -3.63
CA TYR A 91 19.17 2.97 -2.80
C TYR A 91 19.16 2.62 -1.31
N ILE A 92 18.39 1.61 -0.89
CA ILE A 92 18.41 1.15 0.49
C ILE A 92 19.69 0.36 0.72
N ASN A 93 20.57 0.87 1.58
CA ASN A 93 21.72 0.09 2.05
C ASN A 93 21.26 -0.89 3.12
N PRO A 94 21.21 -2.20 2.87
CA PRO A 94 20.64 -3.16 3.80
C PRO A 94 21.62 -3.44 4.96
N ILE A 95 21.41 -2.79 6.10
CA ILE A 95 22.12 -3.13 7.34
C ILE A 95 21.62 -4.47 7.89
N SER A 96 20.31 -4.76 7.71
CA SER A 96 19.65 -6.00 8.07
C SER A 96 18.39 -6.18 7.23
N TRP A 97 17.86 -7.41 7.17
CA TRP A 97 16.57 -7.67 6.52
C TRP A 97 15.43 -6.82 7.10
N GLY A 98 15.35 -6.70 8.42
CA GLY A 98 14.32 -5.88 9.08
C GLY A 98 14.41 -4.41 8.70
N TYR A 99 15.62 -3.84 8.59
CA TYR A 99 15.81 -2.48 8.11
C TYR A 99 15.37 -2.33 6.64
N PHE A 100 15.73 -3.30 5.80
CA PHE A 100 15.36 -3.31 4.39
C PHE A 100 13.85 -3.36 4.19
N TYR A 101 13.16 -4.29 4.87
CA TYR A 101 11.70 -4.40 4.86
C TYR A 101 11.03 -3.12 5.36
N LYS A 102 11.51 -2.58 6.49
CA LYS A 102 10.99 -1.34 7.05
C LYS A 102 11.02 -0.19 6.03
N LYS A 103 12.14 0.00 5.33
CA LYS A 103 12.28 1.05 4.32
C LYS A 103 11.37 0.86 3.12
N ILE A 104 11.18 -0.36 2.67
CA ILE A 104 10.22 -0.70 1.60
C ILE A 104 8.80 -0.37 2.04
N VAL A 105 8.40 -0.79 3.25
CA VAL A 105 7.06 -0.53 3.82
C VAL A 105 6.81 0.98 3.96
N GLU A 106 7.75 1.72 4.54
CA GLU A 106 7.65 3.18 4.71
C GLU A 106 7.44 3.90 3.37
N HIS A 107 8.10 3.44 2.32
CA HIS A 107 8.00 4.04 0.99
C HIS A 107 6.69 3.72 0.27
N ASP A 108 6.14 2.52 0.46
CA ASP A 108 5.03 2.02 -0.35
C ASP A 108 3.64 2.11 0.32
N ASN A 109 3.57 2.26 1.65
CA ASN A 109 2.30 2.18 2.40
C ASN A 109 1.21 3.14 1.91
N LEU A 110 1.57 4.31 1.37
CA LEU A 110 0.61 5.29 0.85
C LEU A 110 0.27 5.10 -0.64
N LYS A 111 0.91 4.14 -1.32
CA LYS A 111 0.74 3.90 -2.75
C LYS A 111 -0.25 2.77 -3.07
N LEU A 112 -0.87 2.19 -2.05
CA LEU A 112 -1.75 1.02 -2.14
C LEU A 112 -3.23 1.38 -1.97
N SER A 113 -3.65 2.58 -2.40
CA SER A 113 -5.00 3.09 -2.15
C SER A 113 -6.10 2.12 -2.61
N THR A 114 -5.99 1.55 -3.81
CA THR A 114 -7.02 0.65 -4.35
C THR A 114 -7.15 -0.67 -3.56
N ILE A 115 -6.06 -1.12 -2.92
CA ILE A 115 -6.08 -2.27 -2.01
C ILE A 115 -6.82 -1.89 -0.72
N TYR A 116 -6.55 -0.70 -0.19
CA TYR A 116 -7.26 -0.22 1.00
C TYR A 116 -8.74 -0.01 0.69
N ASP A 117 -9.10 0.61 -0.45
CA ASP A 117 -10.48 0.80 -0.88
C ASP A 117 -11.23 -0.54 -0.97
N LEU A 118 -10.59 -1.58 -1.51
CA LEU A 118 -11.16 -2.93 -1.57
C LEU A 118 -11.44 -3.51 -0.18
N PHE A 119 -10.48 -3.45 0.73
CA PHE A 119 -10.68 -4.00 2.08
C PHE A 119 -11.61 -3.13 2.94
N ASP A 120 -11.62 -1.81 2.75
CA ASP A 120 -12.58 -0.90 3.39
C ASP A 120 -14.01 -1.20 2.92
N GLN A 121 -14.21 -1.44 1.63
CA GLN A 121 -15.50 -1.87 1.08
C GLN A 121 -15.95 -3.22 1.68
N ILE A 122 -15.05 -4.20 1.79
CA ILE A 122 -15.37 -5.49 2.39
C ILE A 122 -15.75 -5.33 3.86
N SER A 123 -14.98 -4.57 4.64
CA SER A 123 -15.23 -4.38 6.07
C SER A 123 -16.51 -3.58 6.36
N SER A 124 -16.90 -2.67 5.46
CA SER A 124 -18.13 -1.88 5.60
C SER A 124 -19.38 -2.65 5.20
N THR A 125 -19.27 -3.64 4.31
CA THR A 125 -20.41 -4.40 3.78
C THR A 125 -20.65 -5.73 4.49
N LYS A 126 -19.67 -6.21 5.26
CA LYS A 126 -19.74 -7.50 5.96
C LYS A 126 -19.42 -7.33 7.45
N VAL A 127 -20.24 -7.94 8.30
CA VAL A 127 -19.96 -8.01 9.73
C VAL A 127 -18.87 -9.07 9.95
N LEU A 128 -17.64 -8.63 10.15
CA LEU A 128 -16.48 -9.49 10.36
C LEU A 128 -15.86 -9.19 11.72
N SER A 129 -15.54 -10.23 12.47
CA SER A 129 -14.68 -10.10 13.65
C SER A 129 -13.27 -9.69 13.22
N ARG A 130 -12.46 -9.24 14.17
CA ARG A 130 -11.07 -8.86 13.90
C ARG A 130 -10.24 -10.01 13.30
N ASN A 131 -10.43 -11.24 13.80
CA ASN A 131 -9.76 -12.42 13.25
C ASN A 131 -10.24 -12.73 11.83
N GLU A 132 -11.54 -12.63 11.56
CA GLU A 132 -12.09 -12.89 10.23
C GLU A 132 -11.63 -11.85 9.20
N PHE A 133 -11.52 -10.59 9.59
CA PHE A 133 -11.01 -9.57 8.67
C PHE A 133 -9.52 -9.77 8.37
N ALA A 134 -8.71 -10.17 9.35
CA ALA A 134 -7.32 -10.56 9.11
C ALA A 134 -7.24 -11.77 8.16
N ASP A 135 -8.15 -12.77 8.33
CA ASP A 135 -8.23 -13.95 7.47
C ASP A 135 -8.55 -13.57 6.01
N VAL A 136 -9.47 -12.65 5.79
CA VAL A 136 -9.79 -12.11 4.45
C VAL A 136 -8.56 -11.49 3.79
N ILE A 137 -7.76 -10.72 4.54
CA ILE A 137 -6.54 -10.08 4.04
C ILE A 137 -5.45 -11.11 3.73
N VAL A 138 -5.24 -12.09 4.61
CA VAL A 138 -4.18 -13.10 4.40
C VAL A 138 -4.55 -14.04 3.27
N THR A 139 -5.80 -14.48 3.22
CA THR A 139 -6.27 -15.38 2.14
C THR A 139 -6.29 -14.70 0.77
N PHE A 140 -6.48 -13.37 0.70
CA PHE A 140 -6.25 -12.61 -0.54
C PHE A 140 -4.86 -12.88 -1.10
N VAL A 141 -3.82 -12.86 -0.26
CA VAL A 141 -2.44 -13.10 -0.67
C VAL A 141 -2.18 -14.58 -0.94
N GLN A 142 -2.73 -15.48 -0.11
CA GLN A 142 -2.56 -16.94 -0.28
C GLN A 142 -3.11 -17.42 -1.63
N ASN A 143 -4.12 -16.77 -2.17
CA ASN A 143 -4.73 -17.10 -3.48
C ASN A 143 -4.01 -16.48 -4.68
N ILE A 144 -2.99 -15.64 -4.48
CA ILE A 144 -2.14 -15.15 -5.56
C ILE A 144 -1.08 -16.22 -5.90
N PRO A 145 -0.72 -16.47 -7.17
CA PRO A 145 0.29 -17.46 -7.55
C PRO A 145 1.64 -17.22 -6.87
N TYR A 146 2.26 -18.29 -6.38
CA TYR A 146 3.64 -18.23 -5.90
C TYR A 146 4.61 -18.10 -7.08
N ASN A 147 5.69 -17.35 -6.90
CA ASN A 147 6.73 -17.15 -7.90
C ASN A 147 8.08 -17.02 -7.21
N ILE A 148 9.10 -17.69 -7.70
CA ILE A 148 10.46 -17.56 -7.18
C ILE A 148 11.02 -16.22 -7.60
N LEU A 149 11.60 -15.48 -6.65
CA LEU A 149 12.33 -14.25 -6.91
C LEU A 149 13.78 -14.41 -6.51
N THR A 150 14.70 -14.05 -7.40
CA THR A 150 16.13 -14.15 -7.14
C THR A 150 16.89 -12.93 -7.62
N SER A 151 17.94 -12.55 -6.91
CA SER A 151 18.82 -11.45 -7.29
C SER A 151 19.78 -11.80 -8.45
N GLU A 152 20.05 -13.08 -8.65
CA GLU A 152 20.77 -13.61 -9.81
C GLU A 152 19.82 -13.99 -10.95
N SER A 153 20.33 -14.48 -12.08
CA SER A 153 19.47 -15.02 -13.12
C SER A 153 18.78 -16.31 -12.66
N CYS A 154 17.60 -16.63 -13.21
CA CYS A 154 16.92 -17.88 -12.88
C CYS A 154 17.74 -19.12 -13.26
N SER A 155 18.54 -19.06 -14.32
CA SER A 155 19.46 -20.14 -14.73
C SER A 155 20.57 -20.34 -13.70
N ASP A 156 21.15 -19.26 -13.20
CA ASP A 156 22.22 -19.37 -12.16
C ASP A 156 21.62 -19.89 -10.85
N ALA A 157 20.47 -19.36 -10.44
CA ALA A 157 19.76 -19.83 -9.26
C ALA A 157 19.38 -21.31 -9.34
N TYR A 158 18.95 -21.78 -10.52
CA TYR A 158 18.66 -23.19 -10.80
C TYR A 158 19.90 -24.08 -10.62
N LEU A 159 21.06 -23.61 -11.10
CA LEU A 159 22.32 -24.37 -10.98
C LEU A 159 22.89 -24.34 -9.56
N ASN A 160 22.76 -23.21 -8.86
CA ASN A 160 23.43 -22.97 -7.58
C ASN A 160 22.60 -23.38 -6.37
N SER A 161 21.26 -23.56 -6.49
CA SER A 161 20.37 -23.84 -5.38
C SER A 161 19.46 -25.03 -5.62
N LYS A 162 19.74 -26.14 -4.92
CA LYS A 162 18.91 -27.34 -5.01
C LYS A 162 17.42 -27.05 -4.74
N SER A 163 17.10 -26.21 -3.74
CA SER A 163 15.71 -25.88 -3.43
C SER A 163 15.01 -25.09 -4.52
N ILE A 164 15.72 -24.15 -5.18
CA ILE A 164 15.18 -23.41 -6.34
C ILE A 164 15.00 -24.34 -7.52
N LYS A 165 15.99 -25.19 -7.78
CA LYS A 165 15.90 -26.23 -8.82
C LYS A 165 14.66 -27.11 -8.63
N ASP A 166 14.48 -27.67 -7.43
CA ASP A 166 13.36 -28.55 -7.11
C ASP A 166 12.00 -27.84 -7.30
N MET A 167 11.90 -26.53 -7.00
CA MET A 167 10.68 -25.73 -7.23
C MET A 167 10.43 -25.47 -8.71
N ILE A 168 11.48 -25.11 -9.48
CA ILE A 168 11.34 -24.89 -10.94
C ILE A 168 10.96 -26.18 -11.65
N ASP A 169 11.57 -27.32 -11.25
CA ASP A 169 11.25 -28.64 -11.79
C ASP A 169 9.79 -29.06 -11.51
N GLN A 170 9.18 -28.50 -10.43
CA GLN A 170 7.75 -28.64 -10.11
C GLN A 170 6.85 -27.64 -10.86
N GLY A 171 7.40 -26.83 -11.74
CA GLY A 171 6.66 -25.89 -12.58
C GLY A 171 6.38 -24.52 -11.91
N ILE A 172 7.09 -24.19 -10.84
CA ILE A 172 6.99 -22.84 -10.23
C ILE A 172 7.78 -21.85 -11.08
N ASP A 173 7.13 -20.76 -11.47
CA ASP A 173 7.74 -19.67 -12.22
C ASP A 173 8.86 -18.98 -11.44
N CYS A 174 9.83 -18.43 -12.19
CA CYS A 174 10.96 -17.69 -11.63
C CYS A 174 11.13 -16.34 -12.34
N ASP A 175 11.30 -15.27 -11.56
CA ASP A 175 11.75 -13.98 -12.03
C ASP A 175 13.17 -13.70 -11.45
N GLY A 176 14.16 -13.69 -12.32
CA GLY A 176 15.57 -13.42 -11.98
C GLY A 176 15.92 -11.94 -12.09
N ASN A 177 17.13 -11.59 -11.59
CA ASN A 177 17.68 -10.24 -11.61
C ASN A 177 16.80 -9.20 -10.86
N VAL A 178 16.09 -9.68 -9.83
CA VAL A 178 15.26 -8.85 -8.96
C VAL A 178 16.11 -8.34 -7.81
N PHE A 179 16.35 -7.02 -7.75
CA PHE A 179 17.16 -6.44 -6.69
C PHE A 179 16.64 -6.81 -5.30
N GLY A 180 17.51 -7.42 -4.46
CA GLY A 180 17.18 -7.90 -3.13
C GLY A 180 16.33 -9.18 -3.12
N GLY A 181 16.07 -9.81 -4.26
CA GLY A 181 15.33 -11.06 -4.36
C GLY A 181 13.87 -10.97 -3.92
N LEU A 182 13.25 -9.77 -3.87
CA LEU A 182 11.86 -9.60 -3.50
C LEU A 182 11.23 -8.43 -4.25
N TYR A 183 9.91 -8.46 -4.43
CA TYR A 183 9.13 -7.31 -4.91
C TYR A 183 8.72 -6.41 -3.76
N THR A 184 8.68 -5.10 -4.01
CA THR A 184 8.01 -4.15 -3.10
C THR A 184 6.49 -4.36 -3.16
N PRO A 185 5.70 -3.84 -2.20
CA PRO A 185 4.24 -3.97 -2.23
C PRO A 185 3.60 -3.49 -3.54
N THR A 186 4.10 -2.42 -4.13
CA THR A 186 3.62 -1.91 -5.43
C THR A 186 4.02 -2.82 -6.60
N GLU A 187 5.25 -3.37 -6.59
CA GLU A 187 5.67 -4.37 -7.57
C GLU A 187 4.86 -5.66 -7.45
N PHE A 188 4.50 -6.07 -6.23
CA PHE A 188 3.66 -7.25 -5.99
C PHE A 188 2.28 -7.10 -6.63
N ILE A 189 1.62 -5.95 -6.44
CA ILE A 189 0.34 -5.68 -7.10
C ILE A 189 0.48 -5.58 -8.61
N LYS A 190 1.55 -4.96 -9.12
CA LYS A 190 1.80 -4.90 -10.57
C LYS A 190 1.96 -6.28 -11.20
N ASN A 191 2.76 -7.15 -10.58
CA ASN A 191 3.11 -8.45 -11.16
C ASN A 191 2.11 -9.54 -10.79
N PHE A 192 1.35 -9.35 -9.73
CA PHE A 192 0.33 -10.23 -9.18
C PHE A 192 0.83 -11.67 -8.95
N LYS A 193 2.07 -11.77 -8.49
CA LYS A 193 2.78 -13.00 -8.09
C LYS A 193 3.97 -12.62 -7.21
N GLY A 194 4.45 -13.54 -6.37
CA GLY A 194 5.60 -13.25 -5.50
C GLY A 194 5.97 -14.41 -4.59
N ASP A 195 7.16 -14.32 -4.01
CA ASP A 195 7.74 -15.27 -3.07
C ASP A 195 7.30 -15.03 -1.61
N CYS A 196 7.87 -15.76 -0.69
CA CYS A 196 7.55 -15.66 0.75
C CYS A 196 7.87 -14.27 1.33
N ASP A 197 9.01 -13.68 0.99
CA ASP A 197 9.41 -12.36 1.50
C ASP A 197 8.48 -11.25 0.97
N THR A 198 8.22 -11.26 -0.32
CA THR A 198 7.29 -10.32 -0.99
C THR A 198 5.90 -10.35 -0.35
N ARG A 199 5.34 -11.56 -0.17
CA ARG A 199 4.00 -11.77 0.42
C ARG A 199 3.97 -11.28 1.86
N THR A 200 5.00 -11.59 2.63
CA THR A 200 5.07 -11.23 4.04
C THR A 200 5.24 -9.72 4.22
N VAL A 201 6.06 -9.05 3.42
CA VAL A 201 6.22 -7.59 3.44
C VAL A 201 4.93 -6.89 3.02
N PHE A 202 4.24 -7.40 2.00
CA PHE A 202 2.93 -6.87 1.59
C PHE A 202 1.89 -7.03 2.70
N LEU A 203 1.76 -8.22 3.29
CA LEU A 203 0.83 -8.47 4.40
C LEU A 203 1.16 -7.63 5.63
N TYR A 204 2.42 -7.49 5.98
CA TYR A 204 2.86 -6.60 7.05
C TYR A 204 2.37 -5.16 6.79
N THR A 205 2.52 -4.67 5.56
CA THR A 205 2.06 -3.32 5.18
C THR A 205 0.55 -3.16 5.36
N ILE A 206 -0.22 -4.11 4.84
CA ILE A 206 -1.69 -4.03 4.87
C ILE A 206 -2.23 -4.21 6.29
N LEU A 207 -1.81 -5.24 7.00
CA LEU A 207 -2.31 -5.54 8.35
C LEU A 207 -2.00 -4.40 9.33
N ASN A 208 -0.80 -3.81 9.28
CA ASN A 208 -0.48 -2.65 10.12
C ASN A 208 -1.35 -1.42 9.78
N ARG A 209 -1.71 -1.20 8.51
CA ARG A 209 -2.65 -0.15 8.10
C ARG A 209 -4.00 -0.29 8.82
N TYR A 210 -4.44 -1.53 9.04
CA TYR A 210 -5.68 -1.85 9.78
C TYR A 210 -5.47 -2.03 11.29
N GLY A 211 -4.32 -1.58 11.82
CA GLY A 211 -4.03 -1.56 13.27
C GLY A 211 -3.79 -2.93 13.88
N TYR A 212 -3.40 -3.95 13.09
CA TYR A 212 -2.92 -5.21 13.64
C TYR A 212 -1.47 -5.07 14.11
N ASP A 213 -1.17 -5.63 15.27
CA ASP A 213 0.20 -5.75 15.76
C ASP A 213 0.83 -6.99 15.11
N THR A 214 1.68 -6.75 14.10
CA THR A 214 2.27 -7.80 13.26
C THR A 214 3.79 -7.81 13.35
N ARG A 215 4.38 -8.95 13.01
CA ARG A 215 5.82 -9.12 12.87
C ARG A 215 6.14 -9.94 11.62
N ILE A 216 7.23 -9.59 10.96
CA ILE A 216 7.84 -10.46 9.95
C ILE A 216 8.74 -11.45 10.66
N LEU A 217 8.50 -12.73 10.47
CA LEU A 217 9.29 -13.82 11.00
C LEU A 217 10.10 -14.47 9.89
N ASN A 218 11.43 -14.45 10.02
CA ASN A 218 12.34 -15.07 9.07
C ASN A 218 13.03 -16.30 9.67
N SER A 219 13.42 -17.22 8.82
CA SER A 219 14.22 -18.37 9.17
C SER A 219 15.32 -18.59 8.13
N ASN A 220 16.57 -18.41 8.56
CA ASN A 220 17.73 -18.76 7.72
C ASN A 220 17.81 -20.27 7.47
N PHE A 221 17.38 -21.07 8.46
CA PHE A 221 17.40 -22.53 8.36
C PHE A 221 16.39 -23.05 7.32
N TYR A 222 15.15 -22.51 7.35
CA TYR A 222 14.13 -22.88 6.38
C TYR A 222 14.21 -22.08 5.09
N ARG A 223 15.02 -21.01 5.04
CA ARG A 223 15.09 -20.05 3.94
C ARG A 223 13.70 -19.53 3.58
N HIS A 224 12.98 -19.09 4.61
CA HIS A 224 11.56 -18.79 4.49
C HIS A 224 11.15 -17.61 5.36
N SER A 225 10.08 -16.94 4.95
CA SER A 225 9.49 -15.79 5.63
C SER A 225 7.97 -15.98 5.78
N ILE A 226 7.45 -15.68 6.96
CA ILE A 226 6.03 -15.77 7.29
C ILE A 226 5.58 -14.55 8.10
N ILE A 227 4.27 -14.31 8.17
CA ILE A 227 3.72 -13.25 9.03
C ILE A 227 3.38 -13.81 10.42
N GLY A 228 3.72 -13.07 11.47
CA GLY A 228 3.25 -13.28 12.82
C GLY A 228 2.25 -12.21 13.21
N VAL A 229 1.10 -12.58 13.79
CA VAL A 229 0.04 -11.63 14.16
C VAL A 229 -0.33 -11.81 15.62
N ASN A 230 -0.40 -10.71 16.38
CA ASN A 230 -0.85 -10.71 17.77
C ASN A 230 -2.39 -10.67 17.80
N LEU A 231 -3.01 -11.82 17.61
CA LEU A 231 -4.45 -12.05 17.71
C LEU A 231 -4.73 -13.27 18.58
N PRO A 232 -5.89 -13.35 19.23
CA PRO A 232 -6.30 -14.57 19.93
C PRO A 232 -6.36 -15.76 18.97
N SER A 233 -5.50 -16.79 19.19
CA SER A 233 -5.48 -18.01 18.40
C SER A 233 -4.89 -19.19 19.19
N ARG A 234 -4.81 -20.34 18.54
CA ARG A 234 -4.13 -21.56 19.00
C ARG A 234 -3.03 -21.92 17.99
N GLY A 235 -2.13 -22.82 18.36
CA GLY A 235 -1.10 -23.33 17.47
C GLY A 235 0.28 -22.67 17.69
N ARG A 236 1.05 -22.51 16.61
CA ARG A 236 2.43 -22.02 16.66
C ARG A 236 2.49 -20.51 16.81
N PHE A 237 3.39 -20.04 17.65
CA PHE A 237 3.63 -18.62 17.85
C PHE A 237 5.11 -18.33 18.17
N LYS A 238 5.52 -17.10 17.93
CA LYS A 238 6.80 -16.55 18.41
C LYS A 238 6.50 -15.50 19.48
N THR A 239 7.19 -15.61 20.64
CA THR A 239 7.13 -14.56 21.66
C THR A 239 8.15 -13.47 21.32
N HIS A 240 7.70 -12.22 21.37
CA HIS A 240 8.54 -11.04 21.19
C HIS A 240 8.02 -9.91 22.08
N LEU A 241 8.91 -9.29 22.89
CA LEU A 241 8.56 -8.22 23.83
C LEU A 241 7.32 -8.54 24.69
N GLY A 242 7.25 -9.76 25.23
CA GLY A 242 6.16 -10.23 26.10
C GLY A 242 4.85 -10.56 25.39
N LYS A 243 4.74 -10.40 24.09
CA LYS A 243 3.55 -10.70 23.30
C LYS A 243 3.73 -11.96 22.46
N ARG A 244 2.61 -12.66 22.20
CA ARG A 244 2.57 -13.84 21.31
C ARG A 244 2.14 -13.41 19.92
N TYR A 245 2.96 -13.71 18.90
CA TYR A 245 2.64 -13.54 17.50
C TYR A 245 2.41 -14.90 16.88
N TYR A 246 1.15 -15.25 16.67
CA TYR A 246 0.79 -16.50 16.02
C TYR A 246 1.21 -16.48 14.56
N THR A 247 1.83 -17.57 14.13
CA THR A 247 2.38 -17.70 12.79
C THR A 247 1.26 -17.84 11.74
N TRP A 248 1.48 -17.31 10.56
CA TRP A 248 0.59 -17.52 9.43
C TRP A 248 1.40 -17.77 8.17
N GLU A 249 1.23 -18.97 7.61
CA GLU A 249 1.85 -19.35 6.34
C GLU A 249 1.15 -18.64 5.19
N THR A 250 1.91 -18.11 4.24
CA THR A 250 1.39 -17.21 3.20
C THR A 250 1.56 -17.73 1.78
N THR A 251 2.31 -18.81 1.62
CA THR A 251 2.75 -19.29 0.29
C THR A 251 1.77 -20.22 -0.39
N ASN A 252 0.77 -20.71 0.33
CA ASN A 252 -0.27 -21.57 -0.22
C ASN A 252 -1.60 -21.32 0.51
N ILE A 253 -2.71 -21.74 -0.11
CA ILE A 253 -4.06 -21.66 0.45
C ILE A 253 -4.28 -22.60 1.65
N ASN A 254 -5.34 -22.35 2.40
CA ASN A 254 -5.84 -23.17 3.51
C ASN A 254 -4.96 -23.19 4.79
N TRP A 255 -3.93 -22.37 4.88
CA TRP A 255 -3.21 -22.17 6.14
C TRP A 255 -3.92 -21.16 7.01
N GLN A 256 -4.20 -21.53 8.25
CA GLN A 256 -4.88 -20.69 9.23
C GLN A 256 -3.89 -20.06 10.22
N LEU A 257 -4.35 -19.07 10.96
CA LEU A 257 -3.55 -18.44 12.01
C LEU A 257 -3.16 -19.45 13.10
N GLY A 258 -1.86 -19.63 13.27
CA GLY A 258 -1.26 -20.61 14.18
C GLY A 258 -0.78 -21.91 13.51
N ASP A 259 -1.08 -22.07 12.22
CA ASP A 259 -0.66 -23.24 11.46
C ASP A 259 0.68 -23.02 10.76
N LEU A 260 1.48 -24.08 10.70
CA LEU A 260 2.69 -24.17 9.86
C LEU A 260 2.84 -25.60 9.34
N PRO A 261 3.42 -25.77 8.15
CA PRO A 261 3.82 -27.08 7.64
C PRO A 261 4.72 -27.80 8.63
N PRO A 262 4.60 -29.14 8.80
CA PRO A 262 5.47 -29.92 9.70
C PRO A 262 6.96 -29.67 9.44
N SER A 263 7.36 -29.47 8.19
CA SER A 263 8.74 -29.20 7.76
C SER A 263 9.31 -27.88 8.30
N THR A 264 8.45 -26.89 8.61
CA THR A 264 8.87 -25.55 9.07
C THR A 264 8.40 -25.24 10.50
N SER A 265 7.84 -26.21 11.22
CA SER A 265 7.11 -26.01 12.48
C SER A 265 7.96 -25.80 13.74
N ARG A 266 9.29 -25.96 13.68
CA ARG A 266 10.18 -25.77 14.85
C ARG A 266 10.45 -24.30 15.08
N MET A 267 9.78 -23.70 16.06
CA MET A 267 9.83 -22.27 16.35
C MET A 267 11.20 -21.73 16.77
N GLY A 268 12.13 -22.60 17.20
CA GLY A 268 13.51 -22.21 17.52
C GLY A 268 14.30 -21.67 16.33
N PHE A 269 13.94 -22.05 15.10
CA PHE A 269 14.60 -21.57 13.87
C PHE A 269 14.01 -20.29 13.29
N TRP A 270 12.94 -19.76 13.91
CA TRP A 270 12.33 -18.50 13.50
C TRP A 270 12.79 -17.35 14.39
N PHE A 271 13.07 -16.20 13.80
CA PHE A 271 13.38 -14.97 14.52
C PHE A 271 12.52 -13.81 13.97
N VAL A 272 12.36 -12.78 14.79
CA VAL A 272 11.65 -11.56 14.39
C VAL A 272 12.61 -10.70 13.58
N ALA A 273 12.26 -10.45 12.32
CA ALA A 273 13.05 -9.61 11.42
C ALA A 273 12.55 -8.15 11.46
N LEU A 274 11.22 -7.93 11.59
CA LEU A 274 10.59 -6.61 11.69
C LEU A 274 9.38 -6.65 12.61
#